data_26cf18d64c010ccf86227af0cad25918
#
_entry.id   26cf18d64c010ccf86227af0cad25918
#
_cell.length_a   1.000
_cell.length_b   1.000
_cell.length_c   1.000
_cell.angle_alpha   90.00
_cell.angle_beta   90.00
_cell.angle_gamma   90.00
#
_symmetry.space_group_name_H-M   'P 1'
#
loop_
_entity.id
_entity.type
_entity.pdbx_description
1 polymer ?
#
loop_
_entity_poly.entity_id
_entity_poly.type
_entity_poly.pdbx_seq_one_letter_code
_entity_poly.pdbx_strand_id
1 'polypeptide(L)'
;PGSGICHQINLEFLAQVVQTEDKFLFMDSVVGTDSHTTMVNALSVLGWGVGGIEAEAVMLGQPISMQLPEVVGVRLSGSLKDGLTATDLVLNITEKLRKLNVVGKFVEFYGPGLRFLNLSERSTISNMAPEYGATCGIFPVDQETLNYLKITGRTSKQIGIVEKYSKEQYLWQNGSEKINYNQNLDIDLSLIEP
;
A
#
# COMPACT_ATOMS: atom_id res chain seq x y z
N PRO A 1 -7.90 -2.04 24.71
CA PRO A 1 -6.45 -2.17 24.75
C PRO A 1 -6.06 -3.64 24.83
N GLY A 2 -5.02 -4.04 24.08
CA GLY A 2 -4.53 -5.42 24.12
C GLY A 2 -5.10 -6.34 23.05
N SER A 3 -5.91 -5.83 22.12
CA SER A 3 -6.42 -6.60 20.97
C SER A 3 -5.97 -5.93 19.68
N GLY A 4 -5.33 -6.67 18.81
CA GLY A 4 -4.88 -6.23 17.51
C GLY A 4 -3.91 -7.25 16.92
N ILE A 5 -3.86 -7.31 15.58
CA ILE A 5 -2.89 -8.14 14.88
C ILE A 5 -1.61 -7.34 14.63
N CYS A 6 -0.48 -8.04 14.38
CA CYS A 6 0.82 -7.40 14.14
C CYS A 6 0.81 -6.39 12.98
N HIS A 7 -0.02 -6.61 11.97
CA HIS A 7 -0.14 -5.70 10.82
C HIS A 7 -0.75 -4.34 11.20
N GLN A 8 -1.71 -4.32 12.13
CA GLN A 8 -2.27 -3.08 12.68
C GLN A 8 -1.22 -2.33 13.50
N ILE A 9 -0.40 -3.05 14.28
CA ILE A 9 0.71 -2.46 15.04
C ILE A 9 1.73 -1.83 14.08
N ASN A 10 2.02 -2.51 12.96
CA ASN A 10 2.87 -1.96 11.91
C ASN A 10 2.33 -0.63 11.37
N LEU A 11 1.06 -0.60 10.97
CA LEU A 11 0.42 0.62 10.46
C LEU A 11 0.43 1.76 11.49
N GLU A 12 0.03 1.46 12.72
CA GLU A 12 -0.23 2.48 13.74
C GLU A 12 1.04 2.98 14.42
N PHE A 13 2.07 2.14 14.56
CA PHE A 13 3.20 2.46 15.42
C PHE A 13 4.57 2.28 14.76
N LEU A 14 4.81 1.22 13.99
CA LEU A 14 6.15 0.85 13.55
C LEU A 14 6.54 1.45 12.20
N ALA A 15 5.64 1.45 11.23
CA ALA A 15 5.90 1.96 9.90
C ALA A 15 6.18 3.48 9.92
N GLN A 16 7.29 3.87 9.29
CA GLN A 16 7.75 5.26 9.27
C GLN A 16 7.44 5.96 7.95
N VAL A 17 7.11 5.20 6.89
CA VAL A 17 6.97 5.65 5.50
C VAL A 17 8.30 6.11 4.92
N VAL A 18 9.00 7.02 5.57
CA VAL A 18 10.36 7.45 5.25
C VAL A 18 11.25 7.25 6.47
N GLN A 19 12.26 6.43 6.31
CA GLN A 19 13.28 6.18 7.30
C GLN A 19 14.36 7.25 7.27
N THR A 20 14.92 7.54 8.43
CA THR A 20 16.04 8.46 8.58
C THR A 20 17.20 7.72 9.23
N GLU A 21 18.31 7.56 8.52
CA GLU A 21 19.52 6.96 9.06
C GLU A 21 20.72 7.87 8.72
N ASP A 22 21.38 8.37 9.73
CA ASP A 22 22.48 9.34 9.62
C ASP A 22 22.08 10.57 8.78
N LYS A 23 22.59 10.63 7.55
CA LYS A 23 22.36 11.71 6.57
C LYS A 23 21.43 11.30 5.43
N PHE A 24 20.92 10.09 5.44
CA PHE A 24 20.13 9.53 4.36
C PHE A 24 18.65 9.47 4.75
N LEU A 25 17.83 9.68 3.74
CA LEU A 25 16.38 9.41 3.78
C LEU A 25 16.09 8.35 2.72
N PHE A 26 15.27 7.37 3.07
CA PHE A 26 14.84 6.32 2.14
C PHE A 26 13.46 5.80 2.51
N MET A 27 12.77 5.19 1.55
CA MET A 27 11.46 4.60 1.79
C MET A 27 11.56 3.41 2.73
N ASP A 28 10.59 3.31 3.63
CA ASP A 28 10.45 2.18 4.54
C ASP A 28 10.03 0.91 3.79
N SER A 29 10.47 -0.23 4.29
CA SER A 29 10.06 -1.54 3.79
C SER A 29 9.98 -2.55 4.92
N VAL A 30 9.14 -3.56 4.75
CA VAL A 30 8.98 -4.62 5.74
C VAL A 30 8.75 -5.97 5.08
N VAL A 31 9.39 -7.00 5.60
CA VAL A 31 9.10 -8.38 5.27
C VAL A 31 8.59 -9.10 6.52
N GLY A 32 7.70 -10.03 6.34
CA GLY A 32 7.15 -10.84 7.42
C GLY A 32 6.80 -12.24 6.94
N THR A 33 6.72 -13.18 7.88
CA THR A 33 6.34 -14.58 7.58
C THR A 33 4.85 -14.75 7.32
N ASP A 34 4.06 -13.70 7.51
CA ASP A 34 2.62 -13.68 7.25
C ASP A 34 2.35 -13.04 5.87
N SER A 35 1.52 -13.69 5.06
CA SER A 35 1.11 -13.18 3.74
C SER A 35 0.44 -11.80 3.82
N HIS A 36 -0.24 -11.49 4.92
CA HIS A 36 -0.92 -10.21 5.15
C HIS A 36 0.01 -9.07 5.63
N THR A 37 1.31 -9.27 5.64
CA THR A 37 2.31 -8.21 5.80
C THR A 37 2.10 -7.07 4.79
N THR A 38 1.49 -7.36 3.65
CA THR A 38 1.10 -6.40 2.61
C THR A 38 0.14 -5.30 3.08
N MET A 39 -0.51 -5.44 4.23
CA MET A 39 -1.41 -4.41 4.79
C MET A 39 -0.71 -3.05 4.91
N VAL A 40 0.58 -3.02 5.18
CA VAL A 40 1.38 -1.79 5.33
C VAL A 40 1.54 -1.02 4.01
N ASN A 41 1.30 -1.65 2.85
CA ASN A 41 1.37 -0.98 1.55
C ASN A 41 0.35 0.16 1.41
N ALA A 42 -0.68 0.19 2.25
CA ALA A 42 -1.62 1.31 2.34
C ALA A 42 -0.95 2.64 2.72
N LEU A 43 0.17 2.57 3.45
CA LEU A 43 1.02 3.72 3.81
C LEU A 43 2.14 4.00 2.80
N SER A 44 2.14 3.38 1.64
CA SER A 44 3.26 3.44 0.68
C SER A 44 4.56 2.79 1.20
N VAL A 45 4.48 1.97 2.22
CA VAL A 45 5.60 1.15 2.70
C VAL A 45 5.59 -0.16 1.92
N LEU A 46 6.70 -0.52 1.30
CA LEU A 46 6.80 -1.78 0.56
C LEU A 46 6.89 -2.95 1.54
N GLY A 47 5.78 -3.67 1.69
CA GLY A 47 5.67 -4.84 2.56
C GLY A 47 5.17 -6.05 1.79
N TRP A 48 5.77 -7.21 2.05
CA TRP A 48 5.32 -8.49 1.48
C TRP A 48 5.64 -9.68 2.38
N GLY A 49 4.92 -10.78 2.16
CA GLY A 49 5.16 -12.04 2.85
C GLY A 49 6.35 -12.78 2.27
N VAL A 50 7.17 -13.33 3.15
CA VAL A 50 8.34 -14.17 2.81
C VAL A 50 8.30 -15.49 3.57
N GLY A 51 9.10 -16.47 3.14
CA GLY A 51 9.30 -17.70 3.89
C GLY A 51 10.06 -17.48 5.20
N GLY A 52 9.94 -18.41 6.14
CA GLY A 52 10.63 -18.31 7.44
C GLY A 52 12.14 -18.17 7.33
N ILE A 53 12.76 -18.89 6.40
CA ILE A 53 14.21 -18.82 6.15
C ILE A 53 14.63 -17.44 5.66
N GLU A 54 13.85 -16.83 4.77
CA GLU A 54 14.12 -15.49 4.25
C GLU A 54 13.95 -14.42 5.35
N ALA A 55 12.91 -14.55 6.19
CA ALA A 55 12.74 -13.66 7.34
C ALA A 55 13.89 -13.77 8.33
N GLU A 56 14.37 -15.00 8.62
CA GLU A 56 15.52 -15.23 9.48
C GLU A 56 16.80 -14.61 8.87
N ALA A 57 17.02 -14.76 7.57
CA ALA A 57 18.15 -14.17 6.88
C ALA A 57 18.17 -12.64 7.02
N VAL A 58 16.99 -11.98 6.87
CA VAL A 58 16.86 -10.52 7.06
C VAL A 58 17.17 -10.12 8.50
N MET A 59 16.67 -10.86 9.49
CA MET A 59 16.97 -10.60 10.90
C MET A 59 18.47 -10.73 11.21
N LEU A 60 19.19 -11.57 10.46
CA LEU A 60 20.64 -11.71 10.55
C LEU A 60 21.42 -10.70 9.69
N GLY A 61 20.74 -9.73 9.08
CA GLY A 61 21.36 -8.70 8.25
C GLY A 61 21.77 -9.18 6.85
N GLN A 62 21.24 -10.28 6.36
CA GLN A 62 21.50 -10.78 5.01
C GLN A 62 20.53 -10.13 4.00
N PRO A 63 21.02 -9.77 2.80
CA PRO A 63 20.17 -9.19 1.78
C PRO A 63 19.21 -10.23 1.17
N ILE A 64 18.00 -9.78 0.83
CA ILE A 64 17.08 -10.56 0.00
C ILE A 64 17.24 -10.10 -1.45
N SER A 65 17.36 -11.05 -2.36
CA SER A 65 17.34 -10.79 -3.81
C SER A 65 15.91 -10.87 -4.33
N MET A 66 15.49 -9.86 -5.09
CA MET A 66 14.20 -9.83 -5.77
C MET A 66 14.42 -9.53 -7.25
N GLN A 67 13.76 -10.28 -8.13
CA GLN A 67 13.67 -9.87 -9.53
C GLN A 67 12.77 -8.65 -9.63
N LEU A 68 13.11 -7.72 -10.54
CA LEU A 68 12.24 -6.58 -10.81
C LEU A 68 10.89 -7.09 -11.33
N PRO A 69 9.79 -6.86 -10.61
CA PRO A 69 8.48 -7.38 -11.01
C PRO A 69 7.87 -6.54 -12.13
N GLU A 70 6.96 -7.13 -12.88
CA GLU A 70 6.01 -6.35 -13.68
C GLU A 70 5.09 -5.56 -12.74
N VAL A 71 4.71 -4.35 -13.16
CA VAL A 71 3.82 -3.49 -12.38
C VAL A 71 2.50 -3.31 -13.13
N VAL A 72 1.41 -3.58 -12.42
CA VAL A 72 0.04 -3.36 -12.89
C VAL A 72 -0.50 -2.11 -12.24
N GLY A 73 -0.81 -1.09 -13.03
CA GLY A 73 -1.46 0.12 -12.56
C GLY A 73 -2.98 -0.05 -12.49
N VAL A 74 -3.56 0.17 -11.32
CA VAL A 74 -5.02 0.17 -11.11
C VAL A 74 -5.49 1.60 -10.92
N ARG A 75 -6.13 2.13 -11.97
CA ARG A 75 -6.67 3.48 -11.93
C ARG A 75 -8.06 3.47 -11.30
N LEU A 76 -8.20 4.15 -10.18
CA LEU A 76 -9.48 4.32 -9.49
C LEU A 76 -10.12 5.65 -9.89
N SER A 77 -11.40 5.62 -10.24
CA SER A 77 -12.21 6.80 -10.57
C SER A 77 -13.57 6.71 -9.87
N GLY A 78 -14.31 7.82 -9.86
CA GLY A 78 -15.60 7.88 -9.18
C GLY A 78 -15.49 7.78 -7.65
N SER A 79 -16.61 7.51 -7.00
CA SER A 79 -16.73 7.29 -5.55
C SER A 79 -17.69 6.15 -5.28
N LEU A 80 -17.51 5.44 -4.17
CA LEU A 80 -18.47 4.42 -3.74
C LEU A 80 -19.84 5.02 -3.51
N LYS A 81 -20.87 4.25 -3.86
CA LYS A 81 -22.27 4.59 -3.55
C LYS A 81 -22.53 4.44 -2.06
N ASP A 82 -23.48 5.21 -1.55
CA ASP A 82 -23.94 5.06 -0.17
C ASP A 82 -24.45 3.64 0.09
N GLY A 83 -24.05 3.10 1.23
CA GLY A 83 -24.43 1.75 1.66
C GLY A 83 -23.45 0.64 1.25
N LEU A 84 -22.47 0.91 0.38
CA LEU A 84 -21.40 -0.02 0.09
C LEU A 84 -20.30 0.05 1.17
N THR A 85 -19.71 -1.11 1.43
CA THR A 85 -18.65 -1.26 2.44
C THR A 85 -17.27 -1.42 1.79
N ALA A 86 -16.21 -1.28 2.61
CA ALA A 86 -14.86 -1.62 2.17
C ALA A 86 -14.74 -3.09 1.72
N THR A 87 -15.59 -3.99 2.26
CA THR A 87 -15.61 -5.40 1.86
C THR A 87 -16.13 -5.56 0.44
N ASP A 88 -17.21 -4.89 0.06
CA ASP A 88 -17.74 -4.93 -1.31
C ASP A 88 -16.70 -4.43 -2.32
N LEU A 89 -16.03 -3.32 -1.96
CA LEU A 89 -14.95 -2.75 -2.76
C LEU A 89 -13.81 -3.75 -2.96
N VAL A 90 -13.27 -4.31 -1.88
CA VAL A 90 -12.09 -5.20 -1.96
C VAL A 90 -12.40 -6.51 -2.68
N LEU A 91 -13.60 -7.06 -2.52
CA LEU A 91 -14.00 -8.28 -3.23
C LEU A 91 -14.11 -8.03 -4.74
N ASN A 92 -14.66 -6.87 -5.14
CA ASN A 92 -14.74 -6.49 -6.54
C ASN A 92 -13.34 -6.27 -7.16
N ILE A 93 -12.44 -5.58 -6.45
CA ILE A 93 -11.04 -5.41 -6.86
C ILE A 93 -10.36 -6.77 -7.00
N THR A 94 -10.53 -7.66 -6.02
CA THR A 94 -9.94 -9.00 -6.00
C THR A 94 -10.40 -9.82 -7.21
N GLU A 95 -11.68 -9.82 -7.53
CA GLU A 95 -12.20 -10.52 -8.70
C GLU A 95 -11.58 -10.02 -10.01
N LYS A 96 -11.53 -8.69 -10.18
CA LYS A 96 -10.98 -8.07 -11.39
C LYS A 96 -9.48 -8.35 -11.55
N LEU A 97 -8.71 -8.26 -10.47
CA LEU A 97 -7.27 -8.53 -10.50
C LEU A 97 -6.96 -10.02 -10.71
N ARG A 98 -7.77 -10.92 -10.16
CA ARG A 98 -7.68 -12.36 -10.46
C ARG A 98 -7.93 -12.66 -11.95
N LYS A 99 -8.95 -12.04 -12.53
CA LYS A 99 -9.24 -12.18 -13.97
C LYS A 99 -8.09 -11.64 -14.83
N LEU A 100 -7.41 -10.58 -14.40
CA LEU A 100 -6.24 -10.02 -15.08
C LEU A 100 -4.98 -10.88 -14.92
N ASN A 101 -4.94 -11.78 -13.95
CA ASN A 101 -3.79 -12.62 -13.61
C ASN A 101 -2.54 -11.80 -13.19
N VAL A 102 -2.59 -11.27 -11.99
CA VAL A 102 -1.51 -10.47 -11.40
C VAL A 102 -0.54 -11.28 -10.54
N VAL A 103 -0.49 -12.61 -10.71
CA VAL A 103 0.37 -13.49 -9.91
C VAL A 103 1.84 -13.09 -10.06
N GLY A 104 2.49 -12.84 -8.91
CA GLY A 104 3.89 -12.45 -8.84
C GLY A 104 4.19 -11.03 -9.30
N LYS A 105 3.17 -10.23 -9.65
CA LYS A 105 3.32 -8.83 -10.04
C LYS A 105 3.13 -7.89 -8.85
N PHE A 106 3.57 -6.65 -9.01
CA PHE A 106 3.20 -5.55 -8.13
C PHE A 106 1.94 -4.87 -8.68
N VAL A 107 1.06 -4.49 -7.78
CA VAL A 107 -0.13 -3.70 -8.10
C VAL A 107 0.02 -2.32 -7.48
N GLU A 108 -0.09 -1.26 -8.27
CA GLU A 108 -0.08 0.12 -7.80
C GLU A 108 -1.45 0.76 -8.05
N PHE A 109 -2.04 1.31 -6.99
CA PHE A 109 -3.30 2.03 -7.06
C PHE A 109 -3.06 3.51 -7.28
N TYR A 110 -3.77 4.11 -8.24
CA TYR A 110 -3.65 5.53 -8.56
C TYR A 110 -4.98 6.10 -9.08
N GLY A 111 -5.00 7.38 -9.35
CA GLY A 111 -6.13 8.05 -9.98
C GLY A 111 -7.02 8.85 -9.03
N PRO A 112 -8.00 9.59 -9.58
CA PRO A 112 -8.79 10.56 -8.82
C PRO A 112 -9.73 9.93 -7.78
N GLY A 113 -10.02 8.63 -7.87
CA GLY A 113 -10.84 7.90 -6.90
C GLY A 113 -10.17 7.72 -5.54
N LEU A 114 -8.82 7.80 -5.48
CA LEU A 114 -8.07 7.61 -4.23
C LEU A 114 -8.50 8.57 -3.12
N ARG A 115 -8.87 9.79 -3.46
CA ARG A 115 -9.31 10.81 -2.49
C ARG A 115 -10.58 10.43 -1.70
N PHE A 116 -11.32 9.44 -2.19
CA PHE A 116 -12.54 8.94 -1.54
C PHE A 116 -12.30 7.70 -0.71
N LEU A 117 -11.06 7.19 -0.68
CA LEU A 117 -10.67 6.04 0.11
C LEU A 117 -9.81 6.50 1.30
N ASN A 118 -10.32 6.28 2.51
CA ASN A 118 -9.54 6.49 3.72
C ASN A 118 -8.49 5.39 3.87
N LEU A 119 -7.53 5.59 4.79
CA LEU A 119 -6.44 4.64 4.94
C LEU A 119 -6.90 3.24 5.38
N SER A 120 -7.96 3.11 6.15
CA SER A 120 -8.52 1.83 6.56
C SER A 120 -9.03 1.01 5.36
N GLU A 121 -9.70 1.66 4.42
CA GLU A 121 -10.14 1.03 3.17
C GLU A 121 -8.96 0.61 2.29
N ARG A 122 -7.94 1.49 2.16
CA ARG A 122 -6.70 1.16 1.46
C ARG A 122 -5.99 -0.03 2.12
N SER A 123 -5.95 -0.07 3.45
CA SER A 123 -5.30 -1.17 4.18
C SER A 123 -6.01 -2.49 3.97
N THR A 124 -7.33 -2.49 3.85
CA THR A 124 -8.12 -3.68 3.52
C THR A 124 -7.78 -4.19 2.12
N ILE A 125 -7.67 -3.30 1.14
CA ILE A 125 -7.30 -3.65 -0.23
C ILE A 125 -5.86 -4.20 -0.29
N SER A 126 -4.92 -3.52 0.37
CA SER A 126 -3.52 -3.96 0.44
C SER A 126 -3.36 -5.29 1.17
N ASN A 127 -4.13 -5.50 2.24
CA ASN A 127 -4.12 -6.74 3.02
C ASN A 127 -4.53 -7.96 2.19
N MET A 128 -5.40 -7.77 1.21
CA MET A 128 -5.91 -8.80 0.31
C MET A 128 -5.01 -9.05 -0.93
N ALA A 129 -3.79 -8.50 -0.96
CA ALA A 129 -2.87 -8.73 -2.08
C ALA A 129 -2.61 -10.23 -2.36
N PRO A 130 -2.41 -11.08 -1.36
CA PRO A 130 -2.26 -12.52 -1.58
C PRO A 130 -3.51 -13.15 -2.21
N GLU A 131 -4.70 -12.71 -1.86
CA GLU A 131 -5.97 -13.24 -2.35
C GLU A 131 -6.18 -12.93 -3.84
N TYR A 132 -5.74 -11.77 -4.34
CA TYR A 132 -5.75 -11.53 -5.79
C TYR A 132 -4.47 -12.02 -6.49
N GLY A 133 -3.49 -12.54 -5.75
CA GLY A 133 -2.29 -13.20 -6.25
C GLY A 133 -1.09 -12.29 -6.47
N ALA A 134 -1.19 -11.00 -6.14
CA ALA A 134 -0.07 -10.06 -6.27
C ALA A 134 0.94 -10.20 -5.13
N THR A 135 2.18 -9.82 -5.39
CA THR A 135 3.21 -9.73 -4.33
C THR A 135 2.90 -8.60 -3.35
N CYS A 136 2.40 -7.47 -3.84
CA CYS A 136 1.93 -6.35 -3.03
C CYS A 136 0.85 -5.56 -3.78
N GLY A 137 0.07 -4.77 -3.02
CA GLY A 137 -0.89 -3.81 -3.54
C GLY A 137 -0.65 -2.46 -2.89
N ILE A 138 0.16 -1.61 -3.52
CA ILE A 138 0.70 -0.40 -2.92
C ILE A 138 -0.12 0.83 -3.28
N PHE A 139 -0.32 1.71 -2.30
CA PHE A 139 -0.92 3.03 -2.46
C PHE A 139 0.17 4.11 -2.40
N PRO A 140 -0.01 5.23 -3.12
CA PRO A 140 0.94 6.33 -3.07
C PRO A 140 0.87 7.10 -1.76
N VAL A 141 1.89 7.90 -1.49
CA VAL A 141 1.82 8.91 -0.43
C VAL A 141 0.96 10.07 -0.91
N ASP A 142 -0.03 10.44 -0.11
CA ASP A 142 -0.89 11.60 -0.34
C ASP A 142 -1.31 12.26 0.98
N GLN A 143 -2.28 13.17 0.92
CA GLN A 143 -2.78 13.86 2.10
C GLN A 143 -3.40 12.91 3.12
N GLU A 144 -4.05 11.83 2.67
CA GLU A 144 -4.65 10.83 3.57
C GLU A 144 -3.58 10.06 4.36
N THR A 145 -2.45 9.75 3.73
CA THR A 145 -1.28 9.18 4.43
C THR A 145 -0.82 10.11 5.57
N LEU A 146 -0.68 11.42 5.30
CA LEU A 146 -0.26 12.38 6.33
C LEU A 146 -1.30 12.52 7.45
N ASN A 147 -2.59 12.51 7.11
CA ASN A 147 -3.68 12.56 8.09
C ASN A 147 -3.61 11.36 9.03
N TYR A 148 -3.42 10.16 8.48
CA TYR A 148 -3.30 8.95 9.25
C TYR A 148 -2.08 8.95 10.18
N LEU A 149 -0.91 9.37 9.68
CA LEU A 149 0.29 9.50 10.49
C LEU A 149 0.08 10.47 11.67
N LYS A 150 -0.68 11.55 11.45
CA LYS A 150 -1.03 12.51 12.51
C LYS A 150 -1.96 11.90 13.55
N ILE A 151 -3.00 11.19 13.13
CA ILE A 151 -3.98 10.55 14.03
C ILE A 151 -3.30 9.46 14.88
N THR A 152 -2.35 8.74 14.31
CA THR A 152 -1.61 7.66 14.97
C THR A 152 -0.38 8.17 15.75
N GLY A 153 -0.25 9.49 15.94
CA GLY A 153 0.68 10.10 16.89
C GLY A 153 2.11 10.32 16.39
N ARG A 154 2.35 10.23 15.06
CA ARG A 154 3.65 10.62 14.50
C ARG A 154 3.89 12.11 14.69
N THR A 155 5.13 12.49 14.94
CA THR A 155 5.49 13.90 15.20
C THR A 155 5.34 14.77 13.96
N SER A 156 5.04 16.06 14.12
CA SER A 156 4.98 17.00 12.99
C SER A 156 6.27 17.07 12.20
N LYS A 157 7.42 16.85 12.85
CA LYS A 157 8.73 16.78 12.17
C LYS A 157 8.78 15.59 11.21
N GLN A 158 8.37 14.43 11.65
CA GLN A 158 8.35 13.20 10.84
C GLN A 158 7.37 13.31 9.67
N ILE A 159 6.16 13.82 9.92
CA ILE A 159 5.17 14.07 8.88
C ILE A 159 5.71 15.03 7.82
N GLY A 160 6.38 16.11 8.22
CA GLY A 160 7.01 17.06 7.32
C GLY A 160 8.14 16.43 6.48
N ILE A 161 8.91 15.50 7.05
CA ILE A 161 9.93 14.73 6.30
C ILE A 161 9.25 13.85 5.24
N VAL A 162 8.20 13.10 5.62
CA VAL A 162 7.45 12.24 4.69
C VAL A 162 6.90 13.05 3.53
N GLU A 163 6.24 14.17 3.80
CA GLU A 163 5.67 15.04 2.77
C GLU A 163 6.74 15.57 1.82
N LYS A 164 7.80 16.16 2.36
CA LYS A 164 8.87 16.77 1.57
C LYS A 164 9.59 15.71 0.72
N TYR A 165 10.00 14.60 1.35
CA TYR A 165 10.69 13.53 0.65
C TYR A 165 9.84 12.95 -0.49
N SER A 166 8.57 12.67 -0.22
CA SER A 166 7.69 12.09 -1.24
C SER A 166 7.45 13.02 -2.43
N LYS A 167 7.37 14.33 -2.20
CA LYS A 167 7.27 15.32 -3.27
C LYS A 167 8.55 15.42 -4.10
N GLU A 168 9.71 15.44 -3.46
CA GLU A 168 11.02 15.53 -4.14
C GLU A 168 11.38 14.25 -4.92
N GLN A 169 10.90 13.09 -4.45
CA GLN A 169 11.16 11.80 -5.09
C GLN A 169 10.04 11.36 -6.06
N TYR A 170 9.08 12.25 -6.37
CA TYR A 170 7.94 11.96 -7.26
C TYR A 170 7.05 10.78 -6.80
N LEU A 171 7.03 10.51 -5.49
CA LEU A 171 6.19 9.48 -4.87
C LEU A 171 4.85 10.03 -4.38
N TRP A 172 4.70 11.36 -4.40
CA TRP A 172 3.47 12.04 -4.03
C TRP A 172 2.50 12.03 -5.19
N GLN A 173 1.31 11.51 -4.97
CA GLN A 173 0.25 11.54 -5.97
C GLN A 173 -0.84 12.56 -5.66
N ASN A 174 -1.25 13.26 -6.68
CA ASN A 174 -2.41 14.16 -6.66
C ASN A 174 -3.53 13.70 -7.62
N GLY A 175 -3.38 12.54 -8.26
CA GLY A 175 -4.36 11.90 -9.12
C GLY A 175 -4.32 12.33 -10.60
N SER A 176 -3.38 13.19 -10.99
CA SER A 176 -3.28 13.74 -12.35
C SER A 176 -2.11 13.19 -13.18
N GLU A 177 -1.26 12.38 -12.59
CA GLU A 177 -0.04 11.88 -13.22
C GLU A 177 -0.36 10.90 -14.35
N LYS A 178 0.39 11.04 -15.46
CA LYS A 178 0.44 10.03 -16.52
C LYS A 178 1.58 9.07 -16.22
N ILE A 179 1.25 7.91 -15.71
CA ILE A 179 2.21 6.86 -15.39
C ILE A 179 2.06 5.74 -16.41
N ASN A 180 3.20 5.22 -16.89
CA ASN A 180 3.24 4.08 -17.79
C ASN A 180 3.52 2.80 -16.99
N TYR A 181 2.53 1.92 -16.93
CA TYR A 181 2.65 0.59 -16.32
C TYR A 181 2.80 -0.49 -17.39
N ASN A 182 3.26 -1.67 -17.00
CA ASN A 182 3.27 -2.85 -17.89
C ASN A 182 1.86 -3.24 -18.33
N GLN A 183 0.89 -3.10 -17.41
CA GLN A 183 -0.53 -3.31 -17.66
C GLN A 183 -1.34 -2.27 -16.89
N ASN A 184 -2.53 -1.95 -17.40
CA ASN A 184 -3.44 -1.02 -16.74
C ASN A 184 -4.83 -1.64 -16.59
N LEU A 185 -5.47 -1.34 -15.46
CA LEU A 185 -6.85 -1.69 -15.15
C LEU A 185 -7.59 -0.44 -14.66
N ASP A 186 -8.67 -0.08 -15.31
CA ASP A 186 -9.54 1.01 -14.85
C ASP A 186 -10.71 0.44 -14.02
N ILE A 187 -10.92 1.00 -12.85
CA ILE A 187 -12.04 0.66 -11.96
C ILE A 187 -12.79 1.94 -11.61
N ASP A 188 -14.04 2.00 -12.00
CA ASP A 188 -14.97 3.05 -11.57
C ASP A 188 -15.68 2.58 -10.29
N LEU A 189 -15.39 3.28 -9.18
CA LEU A 189 -15.95 2.96 -7.86
C LEU A 189 -17.47 3.13 -7.82
N SER A 190 -18.04 3.97 -8.68
CA SER A 190 -19.49 4.19 -8.76
C SER A 190 -20.26 3.03 -9.40
N LEU A 191 -19.55 2.11 -10.07
CA LEU A 191 -20.13 0.94 -10.71
C LEU A 191 -20.02 -0.33 -9.86
N ILE A 192 -19.46 -0.21 -8.65
CA ILE A 192 -19.39 -1.34 -7.72
C ILE A 192 -20.79 -1.66 -7.19
N GLU A 193 -21.08 -2.93 -7.09
CA GLU A 193 -22.31 -3.51 -6.55
C GLU A 193 -21.98 -4.45 -5.39
N PRO A 194 -22.93 -4.68 -4.45
CA PRO A 194 -22.74 -5.58 -3.31
C PRO A 194 -22.46 -7.02 -3.74
#